data_f751e782ac36d2921e7b39bc2c98944e
#
_entry.id   f751e782ac36d2921e7b39bc2c98944e
#
_cell.length_a   1.000
_cell.length_b   1.000
_cell.length_c   1.000
_cell.angle_alpha   90.00
_cell.angle_beta   90.00
_cell.angle_gamma   90.00
#
_symmetry.space_group_name_H-M   'P 1'
#
loop_
_entity.id
_entity.type
_entity.pdbx_description
1 polymer ?
#
loop_
_entity_poly.entity_id
_entity_poly.type
_entity_poly.pdbx_seq_one_letter_code
_entity_poly.pdbx_strand_id
1 'polypeptide(L)'
;SNLKDAYQTQDNEVKNFRLENNLNREPKSLTMMNVIVGMLVIAVLFVIEFRVNGNLLAPAMASGQKEGMAIAAAVAGLNVFVSFAVGFYALKNFHHIQSVRRSISKIVLTVYLIFITYLNWILGAYRSIHETTGTNLIDSIMGNDNAAASNVTGSAPLPWTVDLSLPSLILVFLGIGFAIASLID
;
A
#
# COMPACT_ATOMS: atom_id res chain seq x y z
N SER A 1 16.96 -9.51 44.52
CA SER A 1 16.54 -8.19 45.00
C SER A 1 16.77 -7.10 43.92
N ASN A 2 17.90 -7.10 43.23
CA ASN A 2 18.29 -6.04 42.28
C ASN A 2 17.28 -5.76 41.12
N LEU A 3 16.61 -6.81 40.59
CA LEU A 3 15.64 -6.63 39.51
C LEU A 3 14.36 -5.94 39.99
N LYS A 4 13.91 -6.26 41.22
CA LYS A 4 12.71 -5.66 41.81
C LYS A 4 12.95 -4.20 42.15
N ASP A 5 14.12 -3.89 42.64
CA ASP A 5 14.52 -2.51 43.00
C ASP A 5 14.68 -1.63 41.73
N ALA A 6 15.29 -2.19 40.67
CA ALA A 6 15.38 -1.53 39.37
C ALA A 6 13.99 -1.24 38.73
N TYR A 7 13.08 -2.21 38.83
CA TYR A 7 11.71 -2.03 38.34
C TYR A 7 10.96 -0.93 39.12
N GLN A 8 11.08 -0.94 40.45
CA GLN A 8 10.45 0.09 41.28
C GLN A 8 11.01 1.50 41.01
N THR A 9 12.32 1.58 40.76
CA THR A 9 12.95 2.87 40.40
C THR A 9 12.41 3.39 39.09
N GLN A 10 12.33 2.57 38.06
CA GLN A 10 11.75 2.95 36.76
C GLN A 10 10.27 3.33 36.86
N ASP A 11 9.48 2.60 37.63
CA ASP A 11 8.05 2.93 37.83
C ASP A 11 7.87 4.27 38.51
N ASN A 12 8.73 4.58 39.51
CA ASN A 12 8.72 5.88 40.18
C ASN A 12 9.15 7.02 39.26
N GLU A 13 10.18 6.81 38.41
CA GLU A 13 10.60 7.80 37.41
C GLU A 13 9.50 8.11 36.41
N VAL A 14 8.80 7.08 35.91
CA VAL A 14 7.66 7.26 35.02
C VAL A 14 6.52 8.01 35.70
N LYS A 15 6.22 7.69 36.94
CA LYS A 15 5.19 8.42 37.75
C LYS A 15 5.55 9.88 37.96
N ASN A 16 6.80 10.16 38.34
CA ASN A 16 7.27 11.54 38.52
C ASN A 16 7.22 12.32 37.21
N PHE A 17 7.71 11.75 36.12
CA PHE A 17 7.62 12.35 34.79
C PHE A 17 6.18 12.70 34.40
N ARG A 18 5.23 11.81 34.69
CA ARG A 18 3.79 12.02 34.40
C ARG A 18 3.22 13.18 35.25
N LEU A 19 3.60 13.25 36.50
CA LEU A 19 3.17 14.33 37.41
C LEU A 19 3.74 15.68 36.99
N GLU A 20 5.03 15.75 36.68
CA GLU A 20 5.71 16.98 36.25
C GLU A 20 5.17 17.54 34.94
N ASN A 21 4.72 16.66 34.03
CA ASN A 21 4.20 17.02 32.70
C ASN A 21 2.66 17.04 32.63
N ASN A 22 1.96 16.92 33.76
CA ASN A 22 0.48 16.87 33.84
C ASN A 22 -0.16 15.82 32.91
N LEU A 23 0.50 14.66 32.73
CA LEU A 23 0.05 13.58 31.87
C LEU A 23 -0.95 12.70 32.61
N ASN A 24 -2.20 13.12 32.69
CA ASN A 24 -3.29 12.36 33.31
C ASN A 24 -3.80 11.16 32.51
N ARG A 25 -3.24 10.96 31.30
CA ARG A 25 -3.69 9.89 30.40
C ARG A 25 -2.87 8.62 30.60
N GLU A 26 -3.51 7.54 30.98
CA GLU A 26 -2.85 6.24 30.99
C GLU A 26 -2.57 5.74 29.58
N PRO A 27 -1.39 5.14 29.32
CA PRO A 27 -1.11 4.51 28.04
C PRO A 27 -2.12 3.37 27.85
N LYS A 28 -2.89 3.47 26.77
CA LYS A 28 -3.85 2.42 26.41
C LYS A 28 -3.09 1.17 25.99
N SER A 29 -3.14 0.11 26.78
CA SER A 29 -2.54 -1.16 26.41
C SER A 29 -3.27 -1.73 25.19
N LEU A 30 -2.52 -2.20 24.19
CA LEU A 30 -3.09 -2.95 23.07
C LEU A 30 -3.66 -4.26 23.61
N THR A 31 -4.96 -4.35 23.63
CA THR A 31 -5.66 -5.59 23.97
C THR A 31 -5.53 -6.57 22.80
N MET A 32 -5.38 -7.85 23.08
CA MET A 32 -5.29 -8.89 22.03
C MET A 32 -6.48 -8.83 21.05
N MET A 33 -7.66 -8.43 21.55
CA MET A 33 -8.85 -8.21 20.72
C MET A 33 -8.62 -7.10 19.66
N ASN A 34 -7.98 -5.98 20.02
CA ASN A 34 -7.71 -4.90 19.09
C ASN A 34 -6.76 -5.36 17.96
N VAL A 35 -5.78 -6.20 18.28
CA VAL A 35 -4.87 -6.77 17.28
C VAL A 35 -5.61 -7.71 16.32
N ILE A 36 -6.51 -8.56 16.86
CA ILE A 36 -7.32 -9.47 16.03
C ILE A 36 -8.24 -8.68 15.11
N VAL A 37 -8.91 -7.65 15.63
CA VAL A 37 -9.81 -6.80 14.83
C VAL A 37 -9.03 -6.08 13.72
N GLY A 38 -7.85 -5.50 14.02
CA GLY A 38 -7.01 -4.87 13.01
C GLY A 38 -6.57 -5.87 11.92
N MET A 39 -6.10 -7.06 12.29
CA MET A 39 -5.76 -8.12 11.32
C MET A 39 -6.94 -8.52 10.44
N LEU A 40 -8.14 -8.58 11.01
CA LEU A 40 -9.36 -8.91 10.27
C LEU A 40 -9.72 -7.81 9.27
N VAL A 41 -9.60 -6.55 9.67
CA VAL A 41 -9.81 -5.40 8.76
C VAL A 41 -8.83 -5.46 7.58
N ILE A 42 -7.55 -5.68 7.84
CA ILE A 42 -6.52 -5.82 6.81
C ILE A 42 -6.84 -6.98 5.86
N ALA A 43 -7.25 -8.13 6.38
CA ALA A 43 -7.63 -9.29 5.57
C ALA A 43 -8.85 -9.00 4.69
N VAL A 44 -9.86 -8.30 5.21
CA VAL A 44 -11.03 -7.87 4.45
C VAL A 44 -10.67 -6.90 3.35
N LEU A 45 -9.85 -5.88 3.65
CA LEU A 45 -9.37 -4.92 2.65
C LEU A 45 -8.61 -5.64 1.52
N PHE A 46 -7.71 -6.56 1.87
CA PHE A 46 -6.98 -7.36 0.88
C PHE A 46 -7.92 -8.16 -0.03
N VAL A 47 -8.92 -8.84 0.54
CA VAL A 47 -9.87 -9.64 -0.25
C VAL A 47 -10.71 -8.76 -1.18
N ILE A 48 -11.18 -7.61 -0.69
CA ILE A 48 -11.95 -6.68 -1.52
C ILE A 48 -11.08 -6.15 -2.67
N GLU A 49 -9.89 -5.65 -2.37
CA GLU A 49 -8.98 -5.12 -3.39
C GLU A 49 -8.60 -6.18 -4.42
N PHE A 50 -8.22 -7.37 -3.97
CA PHE A 50 -7.92 -8.51 -4.83
C PHE A 50 -9.06 -8.84 -5.78
N ARG A 51 -10.31 -8.90 -5.30
CA ARG A 51 -11.48 -9.22 -6.11
C ARG A 51 -11.81 -8.12 -7.12
N VAL A 52 -11.80 -6.88 -6.67
CA VAL A 52 -12.13 -5.74 -7.53
C VAL A 52 -11.06 -5.56 -8.62
N ASN A 53 -9.80 -5.50 -8.23
CA ASN A 53 -8.70 -5.34 -9.19
C ASN A 53 -8.58 -6.53 -10.14
N GLY A 54 -8.79 -7.77 -9.64
CA GLY A 54 -8.78 -8.97 -10.48
C GLY A 54 -9.84 -8.94 -11.59
N ASN A 55 -11.05 -8.52 -11.25
CA ASN A 55 -12.13 -8.39 -12.25
C ASN A 55 -11.87 -7.24 -13.23
N LEU A 56 -11.28 -6.14 -12.77
CA LEU A 56 -10.94 -5.00 -13.62
C LEU A 56 -9.75 -5.30 -14.55
N LEU A 57 -8.79 -6.12 -14.12
CA LEU A 57 -7.62 -6.50 -14.92
C LEU A 57 -7.88 -7.69 -15.86
N ALA A 58 -8.82 -8.56 -15.54
CA ALA A 58 -9.10 -9.78 -16.31
C ALA A 58 -9.27 -9.56 -17.83
N PRO A 59 -9.99 -8.53 -18.31
CA PRO A 59 -10.12 -8.27 -19.75
C PRO A 59 -8.81 -7.90 -20.45
N ALA A 60 -7.82 -7.38 -19.68
CA ALA A 60 -6.53 -6.95 -20.18
C ALA A 60 -5.47 -8.07 -20.21
N MET A 61 -5.82 -9.30 -19.82
CA MET A 61 -4.88 -10.41 -19.67
C MET A 61 -5.08 -11.49 -20.72
N ALA A 62 -3.96 -12.07 -21.21
CA ALA A 62 -3.98 -13.14 -22.21
C ALA A 62 -4.73 -14.38 -21.71
N SER A 63 -4.51 -14.78 -20.46
CA SER A 63 -5.20 -15.91 -19.81
C SER A 63 -6.49 -15.47 -19.08
N GLY A 64 -6.96 -14.25 -19.31
CA GLY A 64 -8.19 -13.72 -18.75
C GLY A 64 -8.19 -13.65 -17.22
N GLN A 65 -9.25 -14.19 -16.61
CA GLN A 65 -9.50 -14.04 -15.17
C GLN A 65 -8.38 -14.60 -14.27
N LYS A 66 -7.74 -15.73 -14.65
CA LYS A 66 -6.69 -16.33 -13.82
C LYS A 66 -5.47 -15.44 -13.69
N GLU A 67 -5.03 -14.89 -14.79
CA GLU A 67 -3.86 -13.98 -14.83
C GLU A 67 -4.19 -12.64 -14.17
N GLY A 68 -5.35 -12.08 -14.49
CA GLY A 68 -5.83 -10.86 -13.83
C GLY A 68 -5.89 -10.99 -12.31
N MET A 69 -6.37 -12.12 -11.79
CA MET A 69 -6.36 -12.39 -10.36
C MET A 69 -4.96 -12.56 -9.77
N ALA A 70 -4.03 -13.22 -10.49
CA ALA A 70 -2.65 -13.38 -10.00
C ALA A 70 -1.96 -12.03 -9.83
N ILE A 71 -2.07 -11.15 -10.82
CA ILE A 71 -1.51 -9.79 -10.76
C ILE A 71 -2.22 -8.97 -9.67
N ALA A 72 -3.55 -9.06 -9.59
CA ALA A 72 -4.32 -8.37 -8.56
C ALA A 72 -3.92 -8.81 -7.14
N ALA A 73 -3.61 -10.10 -6.92
CA ALA A 73 -3.14 -10.59 -5.64
C ALA A 73 -1.80 -9.96 -5.24
N ALA A 74 -0.85 -9.86 -6.18
CA ALA A 74 0.44 -9.23 -5.94
C ALA A 74 0.28 -7.73 -5.63
N VAL A 75 -0.55 -7.02 -6.39
CA VAL A 75 -0.80 -5.59 -6.21
C VAL A 75 -1.54 -5.33 -4.90
N ALA A 76 -2.61 -6.07 -4.61
CA ALA A 76 -3.33 -5.97 -3.34
C ALA A 76 -2.41 -6.26 -2.14
N GLY A 77 -1.51 -7.25 -2.29
CA GLY A 77 -0.48 -7.52 -1.27
C GLY A 77 0.43 -6.32 -1.02
N LEU A 78 0.92 -5.67 -2.06
CA LEU A 78 1.74 -4.46 -1.94
C LEU A 78 0.93 -3.29 -1.36
N ASN A 79 -0.27 -3.07 -1.87
CA ASN A 79 -1.11 -1.96 -1.43
C ASN A 79 -1.55 -2.10 0.04
N VAL A 80 -1.87 -3.29 0.49
CA VAL A 80 -2.42 -3.51 1.84
C VAL A 80 -1.32 -3.78 2.85
N PHE A 81 -0.50 -4.83 2.65
CA PHE A 81 0.48 -5.25 3.67
C PHE A 81 1.67 -4.31 3.78
N VAL A 82 2.18 -3.79 2.65
CA VAL A 82 3.30 -2.83 2.70
C VAL A 82 2.80 -1.49 3.24
N SER A 83 1.58 -1.05 2.88
CA SER A 83 0.97 0.15 3.46
C SER A 83 0.84 0.04 4.97
N PHE A 84 0.30 -1.08 5.45
CA PHE A 84 0.18 -1.33 6.90
C PHE A 84 1.54 -1.27 7.60
N ALA A 85 2.56 -1.96 7.05
CA ALA A 85 3.89 -1.95 7.64
C ALA A 85 4.52 -0.55 7.67
N VAL A 86 4.37 0.20 6.58
CA VAL A 86 4.84 1.60 6.49
C VAL A 86 4.07 2.49 7.45
N GLY A 87 2.74 2.36 7.51
CA GLY A 87 1.87 3.10 8.42
C GLY A 87 2.25 2.85 9.87
N PHE A 88 2.37 1.58 10.26
CA PHE A 88 2.77 1.18 11.61
C PHE A 88 4.10 1.80 12.03
N TYR A 89 5.10 1.81 11.14
CA TYR A 89 6.39 2.44 11.42
C TYR A 89 6.31 3.98 11.36
N ALA A 90 5.78 4.53 10.28
CA ALA A 90 5.81 5.96 10.00
C ALA A 90 4.89 6.76 10.92
N LEU A 91 3.64 6.35 11.12
CA LEU A 91 2.70 7.08 11.96
C LEU A 91 3.12 7.06 13.44
N LYS A 92 3.64 5.93 13.92
CA LYS A 92 4.15 5.83 15.29
C LYS A 92 5.32 6.79 15.56
N ASN A 93 6.20 6.99 14.57
CA ASN A 93 7.39 7.83 14.71
C ASN A 93 7.19 9.27 14.18
N PHE A 94 6.03 9.60 13.64
CA PHE A 94 5.77 10.89 12.98
C PHE A 94 5.94 12.10 13.92
N HIS A 95 5.57 11.95 15.18
CA HIS A 95 5.71 12.96 16.24
C HIS A 95 6.78 12.62 17.27
N HIS A 96 7.74 11.74 16.91
CA HIS A 96 8.78 11.34 17.85
C HIS A 96 9.64 12.53 18.31
N ILE A 97 10.05 12.54 19.59
CA ILE A 97 10.85 13.61 20.21
C ILE A 97 12.20 13.75 19.49
N GLN A 98 12.83 12.64 19.12
CA GLN A 98 14.09 12.65 18.38
C GLN A 98 13.86 13.12 16.93
N SER A 99 14.50 14.24 16.57
CA SER A 99 14.36 14.86 15.25
C SER A 99 14.71 13.91 14.10
N VAL A 100 15.75 13.10 14.26
CA VAL A 100 16.19 12.12 13.23
C VAL A 100 15.09 11.09 12.92
N ARG A 101 14.51 10.46 13.95
CA ARG A 101 13.44 9.46 13.76
C ARG A 101 12.20 10.09 13.12
N ARG A 102 11.84 11.29 13.54
CA ARG A 102 10.74 12.06 12.95
C ARG A 102 10.98 12.36 11.46
N SER A 103 12.20 12.80 11.09
CA SER A 103 12.55 13.08 9.69
C SER A 103 12.55 11.83 8.83
N ILE A 104 13.15 10.74 9.30
CA ILE A 104 13.14 9.44 8.59
C ILE A 104 11.71 8.98 8.36
N SER A 105 10.86 9.06 9.37
CA SER A 105 9.45 8.66 9.27
C SER A 105 8.70 9.43 8.19
N LYS A 106 8.88 10.75 8.11
CA LYS A 106 8.28 11.60 7.08
C LYS A 106 8.79 11.25 5.67
N ILE A 107 10.11 11.02 5.54
CA ILE A 107 10.72 10.63 4.27
C ILE A 107 10.17 9.28 3.80
N VAL A 108 10.16 8.27 4.68
CA VAL A 108 9.63 6.92 4.36
C VAL A 108 8.18 7.01 3.90
N LEU A 109 7.34 7.77 4.62
CA LEU A 109 5.94 7.96 4.25
C LEU A 109 5.80 8.64 2.89
N THR A 110 6.55 9.71 2.64
CA THR A 110 6.49 10.45 1.37
C THR A 110 6.94 9.58 0.19
N VAL A 111 8.09 8.90 0.33
CA VAL A 111 8.62 8.00 -0.70
C VAL A 111 7.62 6.87 -0.99
N TYR A 112 7.04 6.30 0.06
CA TYR A 112 6.02 5.25 -0.09
C TYR A 112 4.78 5.75 -0.84
N LEU A 113 4.24 6.92 -0.50
CA LEU A 113 3.06 7.48 -1.18
C LEU A 113 3.33 7.76 -2.66
N ILE A 114 4.52 8.26 -3.00
CA ILE A 114 4.93 8.43 -4.40
C ILE A 114 4.99 7.09 -5.12
N PHE A 115 5.64 6.09 -4.50
CA PHE A 115 5.80 4.75 -5.06
C PHE A 115 4.44 4.08 -5.33
N ILE A 116 3.53 4.08 -4.35
CA ILE A 116 2.24 3.41 -4.47
C ILE A 116 1.33 4.11 -5.50
N THR A 117 1.38 5.44 -5.57
CA THR A 117 0.66 6.22 -6.58
C THR A 117 1.16 5.87 -7.98
N TYR A 118 2.48 5.82 -8.16
CA TYR A 118 3.11 5.48 -9.43
C TYR A 118 2.79 4.05 -9.87
N LEU A 119 2.84 3.08 -8.93
CA LEU A 119 2.51 1.68 -9.20
C LEU A 119 1.07 1.53 -9.68
N ASN A 120 0.11 2.12 -8.98
CA ASN A 120 -1.30 2.05 -9.39
C ASN A 120 -1.56 2.81 -10.71
N TRP A 121 -0.84 3.91 -10.95
CA TRP A 121 -0.91 4.62 -12.23
C TRP A 121 -0.42 3.75 -13.40
N ILE A 122 0.71 3.06 -13.26
CA ILE A 122 1.22 2.13 -14.27
C ILE A 122 0.17 1.07 -14.61
N LEU A 123 -0.44 0.46 -13.61
CA LEU A 123 -1.47 -0.57 -13.83
C LEU A 123 -2.68 -0.02 -14.60
N GLY A 124 -3.14 1.18 -14.25
CA GLY A 124 -4.20 1.85 -14.97
C GLY A 124 -3.82 2.17 -16.42
N ALA A 125 -2.59 2.64 -16.65
CA ALA A 125 -2.09 2.95 -17.98
C ALA A 125 -2.00 1.70 -18.86
N TYR A 126 -1.45 0.62 -18.37
CA TYR A 126 -1.39 -0.65 -19.11
C TYR A 126 -2.76 -1.22 -19.43
N ARG A 127 -3.71 -1.11 -18.52
CA ARG A 127 -5.10 -1.49 -18.82
C ARG A 127 -5.68 -0.63 -19.95
N SER A 128 -5.49 0.69 -19.91
CA SER A 128 -5.98 1.60 -20.95
C SER A 128 -5.36 1.30 -22.31
N ILE A 129 -4.05 1.00 -22.37
CA ILE A 129 -3.36 0.57 -23.59
C ILE A 129 -4.00 -0.71 -24.15
N HIS A 130 -4.28 -1.70 -23.30
CA HIS A 130 -4.91 -2.93 -23.75
C HIS A 130 -6.31 -2.70 -24.33
N GLU A 131 -7.12 -1.84 -23.70
CA GLU A 131 -8.45 -1.50 -24.20
C GLU A 131 -8.39 -0.82 -25.60
N THR A 132 -7.34 -0.05 -25.88
CA THR A 132 -7.19 0.68 -27.14
C THR A 132 -6.48 -0.13 -28.24
N THR A 133 -5.50 -0.95 -27.90
CA THR A 133 -4.65 -1.66 -28.86
C THR A 133 -4.86 -3.16 -28.92
N GLY A 134 -5.60 -3.75 -27.97
CA GLY A 134 -5.80 -5.20 -27.88
C GLY A 134 -4.52 -5.98 -27.53
N THR A 135 -3.46 -5.30 -27.06
CA THR A 135 -2.19 -5.93 -26.66
C THR A 135 -2.26 -6.42 -25.23
N ASN A 136 -1.60 -7.56 -24.95
CA ASN A 136 -1.53 -8.10 -23.60
C ASN A 136 -0.47 -7.37 -22.75
N LEU A 137 -0.78 -7.17 -21.48
CA LEU A 137 0.09 -6.49 -20.53
C LEU A 137 1.46 -7.17 -20.42
N ILE A 138 1.50 -8.50 -20.38
CA ILE A 138 2.75 -9.28 -20.26
C ILE A 138 3.59 -9.13 -21.52
N ASP A 139 2.98 -9.22 -22.69
CA ASP A 139 3.69 -9.04 -23.96
C ASP A 139 4.30 -7.64 -24.08
N SER A 140 3.57 -6.62 -23.57
CA SER A 140 4.07 -5.25 -23.54
C SER A 140 5.25 -5.06 -22.56
N ILE A 141 5.23 -5.72 -21.41
CA ILE A 141 6.31 -5.63 -20.40
C ILE A 141 7.54 -6.44 -20.83
N MET A 142 7.33 -7.61 -21.43
CA MET A 142 8.42 -8.51 -21.82
C MET A 142 9.02 -8.18 -23.19
N GLY A 143 8.51 -7.19 -23.91
CA GLY A 143 8.98 -6.81 -25.22
C GLY A 143 8.85 -7.92 -26.27
N ASN A 144 7.87 -8.81 -26.09
CA ASN A 144 7.66 -9.93 -26.99
C ASN A 144 6.88 -9.47 -28.22
N ASP A 145 7.59 -8.96 -29.23
CA ASP A 145 7.07 -8.36 -30.47
C ASP A 145 6.32 -9.37 -31.40
N ASN A 146 6.05 -10.59 -30.93
CA ASN A 146 5.33 -11.61 -31.67
C ASN A 146 3.78 -11.45 -31.64
N ALA A 147 3.25 -10.44 -30.96
CA ALA A 147 1.86 -10.07 -31.08
C ALA A 147 1.64 -9.42 -32.44
N ALA A 148 1.01 -10.17 -33.35
CA ALA A 148 0.60 -9.87 -34.68
C ALA A 148 0.91 -8.45 -35.20
N ALA A 149 1.78 -8.37 -36.16
CA ALA A 149 2.15 -7.19 -36.94
C ALA A 149 0.94 -6.37 -37.40
N SER A 150 0.39 -5.57 -36.55
CA SER A 150 -0.44 -4.41 -36.91
C SER A 150 0.34 -3.16 -36.55
N ASN A 151 1.18 -2.73 -37.49
CA ASN A 151 1.66 -1.36 -37.75
C ASN A 151 1.87 -0.39 -36.56
N VAL A 152 2.31 -0.86 -35.39
CA VAL A 152 2.81 0.02 -34.34
C VAL A 152 4.33 -0.03 -34.38
N THR A 153 4.92 0.67 -35.34
CA THR A 153 6.33 1.08 -35.37
C THR A 153 6.54 2.15 -34.29
N GLY A 154 6.40 1.79 -33.03
CA GLY A 154 6.61 2.72 -31.92
C GLY A 154 6.89 1.92 -30.65
N SER A 155 7.93 2.32 -29.91
CA SER A 155 8.11 1.90 -28.53
C SER A 155 6.77 2.00 -27.77
N ALA A 156 6.45 1.01 -26.92
CA ALA A 156 5.25 1.07 -26.08
C ALA A 156 5.13 2.45 -25.45
N PRO A 157 3.94 3.09 -25.49
CA PRO A 157 3.78 4.43 -24.94
C PRO A 157 4.14 4.43 -23.47
N LEU A 158 4.86 5.46 -23.05
CA LEU A 158 5.23 5.59 -21.65
C LEU A 158 3.96 5.75 -20.80
N PRO A 159 3.88 5.11 -19.62
CA PRO A 159 2.64 5.10 -18.83
C PRO A 159 2.05 6.50 -18.53
N TRP A 160 2.89 7.54 -18.49
CA TRP A 160 2.45 8.92 -18.23
C TRP A 160 1.96 9.69 -19.47
N THR A 161 2.07 9.10 -20.66
CA THR A 161 1.57 9.70 -21.93
C THR A 161 0.24 9.11 -22.34
N VAL A 162 -0.31 8.16 -21.58
CA VAL A 162 -1.53 7.43 -21.91
C VAL A 162 -2.73 8.12 -21.25
N ASP A 163 -3.74 8.43 -22.04
CA ASP A 163 -5.03 8.85 -21.53
C ASP A 163 -5.74 7.66 -20.87
N LEU A 164 -6.01 7.80 -19.57
CA LEU A 164 -6.65 6.73 -18.81
C LEU A 164 -8.13 6.63 -19.13
N SER A 165 -8.57 5.43 -19.50
CA SER A 165 -10.00 5.13 -19.62
C SER A 165 -10.69 5.20 -18.24
N LEU A 166 -12.01 5.38 -18.23
CA LEU A 166 -12.78 5.46 -16.99
C LEU A 166 -12.54 4.23 -16.07
N PRO A 167 -12.58 2.98 -16.57
CA PRO A 167 -12.27 1.82 -15.74
C PRO A 167 -10.83 1.81 -15.20
N SER A 168 -9.88 2.32 -15.98
CA SER A 168 -8.47 2.45 -15.56
C SER A 168 -8.30 3.49 -14.46
N LEU A 169 -9.02 4.61 -14.54
CA LEU A 169 -9.05 5.62 -13.46
C LEU A 169 -9.64 5.03 -12.17
N ILE A 170 -10.74 4.27 -12.26
CA ILE A 170 -11.33 3.60 -11.11
C ILE A 170 -10.31 2.67 -10.45
N LEU A 171 -9.57 1.88 -11.23
CA LEU A 171 -8.53 0.98 -10.72
C LEU A 171 -7.43 1.75 -9.97
N VAL A 172 -6.95 2.86 -10.52
CA VAL A 172 -5.94 3.72 -9.89
C VAL A 172 -6.43 4.27 -8.55
N PHE A 173 -7.62 4.88 -8.54
CA PHE A 173 -8.17 5.49 -7.34
C PHE A 173 -8.51 4.46 -6.27
N LEU A 174 -9.01 3.28 -6.63
CA LEU A 174 -9.26 2.20 -5.69
C LEU A 174 -7.97 1.69 -5.06
N GLY A 175 -6.92 1.42 -5.86
CA GLY A 175 -5.65 0.95 -5.33
C GLY A 175 -5.01 1.96 -4.37
N ILE A 176 -5.01 3.25 -4.72
CA ILE A 176 -4.54 4.32 -3.83
C ILE A 176 -5.41 4.40 -2.57
N GLY A 177 -6.74 4.30 -2.72
CA GLY A 177 -7.68 4.34 -1.60
C GLY A 177 -7.46 3.21 -0.60
N PHE A 178 -7.26 1.98 -1.07
CA PHE A 178 -6.95 0.83 -0.22
C PHE A 178 -5.59 0.98 0.46
N ALA A 179 -4.57 1.49 -0.25
CA ALA A 179 -3.27 1.75 0.33
C ALA A 179 -3.34 2.79 1.46
N ILE A 180 -4.10 3.88 1.28
CA ILE A 180 -4.31 4.90 2.32
C ILE A 180 -5.11 4.33 3.48
N ALA A 181 -6.18 3.58 3.22
CA ALA A 181 -6.98 2.94 4.27
C ALA A 181 -6.13 2.02 5.15
N SER A 182 -5.30 1.17 4.53
CA SER A 182 -4.40 0.26 5.24
C SER A 182 -3.25 0.95 5.96
N LEU A 183 -2.90 2.17 5.57
CA LEU A 183 -1.84 2.96 6.21
C LEU A 183 -2.30 3.58 7.53
N ILE A 184 -3.60 3.84 7.66
CA ILE A 184 -4.19 4.54 8.82
C ILE A 184 -4.61 3.53 9.91
N ASP A 185 -4.91 2.28 9.56
CA ASP A 185 -5.36 1.23 10.48
C ASP A 185 -4.19 0.70 11.35
#